data_4b231af2b21608a63b976a90a2c71d84
#
_entry.id   4b231af2b21608a63b976a90a2c71d84
#
_cell.length_a   1.000
_cell.length_b   1.000
_cell.length_c   1.000
_cell.angle_alpha   90.00
_cell.angle_beta   90.00
_cell.angle_gamma   90.00
#
_symmetry.space_group_name_H-M   'P 1'
#
loop_
_entity.id
_entity.type
_entity.pdbx_description
1 polymer ?
#
loop_
_entity_poly.entity_id
_entity_poly.type
_entity_poly.pdbx_seq_one_letter_code
_entity_poly.pdbx_strand_id
1 'polypeptide(L)'
;PTLTDVTLGDALWRELIEPSANSSMVLCGHVVDDMSHRGHVGFRTDKNRAGRNVHQMMFNAQAEGGGWEGNGGDGWLRVLEFHPDGRTVTVHTFSPLLGIIPSTVGISLRTEPYDHFSFTLD
;
A
#
# COMPACT_ATOMS: atom_id res chain seq x y z
N PRO A 1 12.93 23.38 9.98
CA PRO A 1 12.65 22.66 11.21
C PRO A 1 13.41 21.34 11.18
N THR A 2 14.33 21.13 12.07
CA THR A 2 14.94 19.83 12.29
C THR A 2 13.85 18.96 12.91
N LEU A 3 13.38 17.94 12.18
CA LEU A 3 12.49 16.92 12.72
C LEU A 3 13.30 16.08 13.73
N THR A 4 13.35 16.52 14.96
CA THR A 4 14.10 15.84 16.03
C THR A 4 13.28 14.80 16.77
N ASP A 5 11.98 14.70 16.43
CA ASP A 5 11.02 13.81 17.11
C ASP A 5 10.27 12.95 16.08
N VAL A 6 11.03 12.18 15.29
CA VAL A 6 10.50 11.25 14.30
C VAL A 6 10.73 9.82 14.75
N THR A 7 9.65 9.08 14.93
CA THR A 7 9.74 7.64 15.18
C THR A 7 9.87 6.90 13.85
N LEU A 8 10.99 6.20 13.66
CA LEU A 8 11.27 5.43 12.46
C LEU A 8 10.41 4.16 12.41
N GLY A 9 10.19 3.63 11.21
CA GLY A 9 9.32 2.47 10.98
C GLY A 9 9.72 1.21 11.76
N ASP A 10 11.02 0.97 11.95
CA ASP A 10 11.52 -0.14 12.74
C ASP A 10 11.25 0.02 14.25
N ALA A 11 11.31 1.26 14.76
CA ALA A 11 10.92 1.56 16.13
C ALA A 11 9.41 1.42 16.32
N LEU A 12 8.60 1.91 15.38
CA LEU A 12 7.14 1.71 15.40
C LEU A 12 6.79 0.22 15.40
N TRP A 13 7.50 -0.58 14.61
CA TRP A 13 7.31 -2.03 14.61
C TRP A 13 7.57 -2.62 16.00
N ARG A 14 8.77 -2.42 16.56
CA ARG A 14 9.20 -3.02 17.83
C ARG A 14 8.41 -2.56 19.04
N GLU A 15 8.03 -1.30 19.07
CA GLU A 15 7.45 -0.67 20.27
C GLU A 15 5.92 -0.67 20.26
N LEU A 16 5.30 -0.72 19.08
CA LEU A 16 3.84 -0.62 18.94
C LEU A 16 3.22 -1.85 18.29
N ILE A 17 3.69 -2.26 17.12
CA ILE A 17 3.00 -3.26 16.29
C ILE A 17 3.30 -4.69 16.77
N GLU A 18 4.59 -5.02 16.90
CA GLU A 18 5.02 -6.35 17.31
C GLU A 18 4.47 -6.77 18.68
N PRO A 19 4.43 -5.90 19.71
CA PRO A 19 3.84 -6.23 21.02
C PRO A 19 2.32 -6.36 20.99
N SER A 20 1.63 -5.79 19.99
CA SER A 20 0.18 -5.75 19.92
C SER A 20 -0.38 -7.08 19.38
N ALA A 21 -1.11 -7.82 20.21
CA ALA A 21 -1.79 -9.04 19.79
C ALA A 21 -2.96 -8.80 18.83
N ASN A 22 -3.47 -7.57 18.75
CA ASN A 22 -4.64 -7.19 17.94
C ASN A 22 -4.28 -6.57 16.60
N SER A 23 -3.00 -6.29 16.35
CA SER A 23 -2.55 -5.76 15.08
C SER A 23 -2.52 -6.87 14.04
N SER A 24 -3.25 -6.72 12.96
CA SER A 24 -3.27 -7.65 11.81
C SER A 24 -2.80 -7.00 10.51
N MET A 25 -2.79 -5.66 10.44
CA MET A 25 -2.39 -4.95 9.22
C MET A 25 -1.75 -3.59 9.54
N VAL A 26 -0.76 -3.22 8.73
CA VAL A 26 -0.14 -1.88 8.72
C VAL A 26 -0.15 -1.36 7.29
N LEU A 27 -0.68 -0.17 7.11
CA LEU A 27 -0.70 0.51 5.82
C LEU A 27 0.20 1.74 5.90
N CYS A 28 1.05 1.94 4.90
CA CYS A 28 1.93 3.10 4.81
C CYS A 28 2.08 3.59 3.36
N GLY A 29 2.67 4.74 3.21
CA GLY A 29 2.93 5.39 1.94
C GLY A 29 4.13 6.34 2.02
N HIS A 30 4.15 7.33 1.11
CA HIS A 30 5.11 8.44 1.08
C HIS A 30 6.57 8.05 0.77
N VAL A 31 6.85 6.79 0.46
CA VAL A 31 8.15 6.42 -0.11
C VAL A 31 8.08 6.71 -1.61
N VAL A 32 8.94 7.60 -2.09
CA VAL A 32 9.07 7.97 -3.49
C VAL A 32 10.42 7.49 -3.98
N ASP A 33 10.38 6.54 -4.89
CA ASP A 33 11.50 6.14 -5.74
C ASP A 33 11.26 6.77 -7.11
N ASP A 34 12.20 7.46 -7.66
CA ASP A 34 12.08 8.17 -8.92
C ASP A 34 12.09 7.25 -10.16
N MET A 35 12.38 5.97 -9.98
CA MET A 35 12.70 5.06 -11.06
C MET A 35 11.52 4.25 -11.59
N SER A 36 10.58 3.86 -10.75
CA SER A 36 9.43 3.04 -11.19
C SER A 36 8.34 2.90 -10.15
N HIS A 37 7.10 2.66 -10.60
CA HIS A 37 5.99 2.30 -9.72
C HIS A 37 6.32 1.11 -8.81
N ARG A 38 7.10 0.14 -9.27
CA ARG A 38 7.50 -1.02 -8.46
C ARG A 38 8.26 -0.64 -7.19
N GLY A 39 9.02 0.44 -7.21
CA GLY A 39 9.72 0.99 -6.03
C GLY A 39 8.77 1.65 -5.01
N HIS A 40 7.54 1.97 -5.44
CA HIS A 40 6.55 2.67 -4.62
C HIS A 40 5.52 1.74 -3.96
N VAL A 41 5.62 0.43 -4.19
CA VAL A 41 4.70 -0.57 -3.66
C VAL A 41 5.44 -1.69 -2.96
N GLY A 42 4.87 -2.19 -1.88
CA GLY A 42 5.44 -3.29 -1.12
C GLY A 42 4.38 -4.05 -0.35
N PHE A 43 4.63 -5.34 -0.17
CA PHE A 43 3.84 -6.19 0.70
C PHE A 43 4.74 -7.21 1.39
N ARG A 44 4.60 -7.36 2.69
CA ARG A 44 5.29 -8.37 3.50
C ARG A 44 4.41 -8.81 4.66
N THR A 45 4.71 -9.96 5.21
CA THR A 45 4.04 -10.49 6.40
C THR A 45 5.08 -10.85 7.43
N ASP A 46 4.92 -10.35 8.65
CA ASP A 46 5.75 -10.68 9.80
C ASP A 46 4.87 -11.16 10.95
N LYS A 47 5.46 -11.84 11.92
CA LYS A 47 4.72 -12.28 13.10
C LYS A 47 4.88 -11.28 14.24
N ASN A 48 3.78 -10.98 14.92
CA ASN A 48 3.81 -10.28 16.20
C ASN A 48 4.25 -11.21 17.34
N ARG A 49 4.40 -10.70 18.54
CA ARG A 49 4.82 -11.50 19.73
C ARG A 49 3.81 -12.58 20.13
N ALA A 50 2.56 -12.44 19.73
CA ALA A 50 1.53 -13.48 19.91
C ALA A 50 1.57 -14.58 18.84
N GLY A 51 2.51 -14.51 17.88
CA GLY A 51 2.65 -15.45 16.77
C GLY A 51 1.66 -15.27 15.63
N ARG A 52 0.85 -14.20 15.65
CA ARG A 52 -0.13 -13.88 14.60
C ARG A 52 0.54 -13.12 13.46
N ASN A 53 0.01 -13.30 12.26
CA ASN A 53 0.48 -12.58 11.09
C ASN A 53 0.07 -11.10 11.16
N VAL A 54 1.00 -10.23 10.80
CA VAL A 54 0.77 -8.82 10.56
C VAL A 54 1.18 -8.50 9.13
N HIS A 55 0.23 -8.15 8.30
CA HIS A 55 0.46 -7.81 6.89
C HIS A 55 0.81 -6.34 6.78
N GLN A 56 1.97 -6.04 6.20
CA GLN A 56 2.46 -4.69 5.99
C GLN A 56 2.40 -4.35 4.52
N MET A 57 1.69 -3.29 4.18
CA MET A 57 1.49 -2.85 2.80
C MET A 57 1.91 -1.39 2.63
N MET A 58 2.75 -1.16 1.63
CA MET A 58 3.12 0.17 1.18
C MET A 58 2.51 0.42 -0.19
N PHE A 59 1.93 1.60 -0.37
CA PHE A 59 1.47 2.09 -1.66
C PHE A 59 1.68 3.60 -1.74
N ASN A 60 2.34 4.05 -2.79
CA ASN A 60 2.48 5.46 -3.10
C ASN A 60 2.48 5.66 -4.62
N ALA A 61 1.64 6.56 -5.12
CA ALA A 61 1.56 6.91 -6.53
C ALA A 61 2.05 8.33 -6.83
N GLN A 62 2.61 9.04 -5.87
CA GLN A 62 2.95 10.47 -6.01
C GLN A 62 3.91 10.79 -7.16
N ALA A 63 4.74 9.84 -7.58
CA ALA A 63 5.66 10.03 -8.72
C ALA A 63 5.01 9.82 -10.09
N GLU A 64 3.81 9.20 -10.13
CA GLU A 64 3.07 8.98 -11.36
C GLU A 64 2.50 10.29 -11.91
N GLY A 65 2.15 10.30 -13.20
CA GLY A 65 1.51 11.47 -13.83
C GLY A 65 2.37 12.73 -13.85
N GLY A 66 3.70 12.59 -13.91
CA GLY A 66 4.65 13.71 -13.87
C GLY A 66 5.01 14.16 -12.46
N GLY A 67 4.65 13.39 -11.45
CA GLY A 67 5.00 13.66 -10.05
C GLY A 67 4.52 15.03 -9.57
N TRP A 68 5.38 15.71 -8.83
CA TRP A 68 5.08 17.03 -8.25
C TRP A 68 4.84 18.14 -9.29
N GLU A 69 5.47 18.04 -10.46
CA GLU A 69 5.31 19.00 -11.56
C GLU A 69 4.10 18.67 -12.46
N GLY A 70 3.51 17.51 -12.27
CA GLY A 70 2.34 17.02 -13.00
C GLY A 70 1.07 17.03 -12.16
N ASN A 71 0.32 15.91 -12.23
CA ASN A 71 -0.94 15.76 -11.50
C ASN A 71 -0.79 15.01 -10.17
N GLY A 72 0.42 14.60 -9.81
CA GLY A 72 0.75 14.02 -8.53
C GLY A 72 0.15 12.64 -8.28
N GLY A 73 0.05 11.78 -9.31
CA GLY A 73 -0.33 10.41 -9.08
C GLY A 73 -1.32 9.78 -10.04
N ASP A 74 -1.71 10.45 -11.14
CA ASP A 74 -2.68 9.95 -12.13
C ASP A 74 -3.99 9.39 -11.52
N GLY A 75 -4.32 9.81 -10.31
CA GLY A 75 -5.48 9.29 -9.59
C GLY A 75 -5.39 7.83 -9.18
N TRP A 76 -4.19 7.22 -9.19
CA TRP A 76 -4.01 5.84 -8.74
C TRP A 76 -4.35 5.69 -7.27
N LEU A 77 -5.13 4.66 -6.95
CA LEU A 77 -5.49 4.28 -5.61
C LEU A 77 -5.53 2.75 -5.46
N ARG A 78 -5.49 2.30 -4.20
CA ARG A 78 -5.58 0.89 -3.86
C ARG A 78 -6.82 0.65 -3.02
N VAL A 79 -7.64 -0.33 -3.43
CA VAL A 79 -8.83 -0.78 -2.70
C VAL A 79 -8.54 -2.12 -2.06
N LEU A 80 -8.94 -2.26 -0.81
CA LEU A 80 -8.94 -3.51 -0.06
C LEU A 80 -10.37 -4.01 0.02
N GLU A 81 -10.65 -5.11 -0.66
CA GLU A 81 -11.93 -5.79 -0.61
C GLU A 81 -11.90 -6.88 0.46
N PHE A 82 -12.64 -6.68 1.54
CA PHE A 82 -12.80 -7.67 2.60
C PHE A 82 -13.93 -8.62 2.24
N HIS A 83 -13.62 -9.89 2.09
CA HIS A 83 -14.58 -10.91 1.68
C HIS A 83 -15.52 -11.31 2.84
N PRO A 84 -16.72 -11.85 2.51
CA PRO A 84 -17.71 -12.27 3.51
C PRO A 84 -17.25 -13.41 4.43
N ASP A 85 -16.17 -14.12 4.08
CA ASP A 85 -15.55 -15.15 4.93
C ASP A 85 -14.87 -14.59 6.19
N GLY A 86 -14.78 -13.25 6.28
CA GLY A 86 -14.16 -12.51 7.38
C GLY A 86 -12.64 -12.62 7.45
N ARG A 87 -12.00 -13.22 6.46
CA ARG A 87 -10.56 -13.50 6.47
C ARG A 87 -9.84 -13.08 5.20
N THR A 88 -10.41 -13.32 4.04
CA THR A 88 -9.79 -13.02 2.76
C THR A 88 -9.88 -11.53 2.46
N VAL A 89 -8.75 -10.97 2.05
CA VAL A 89 -8.66 -9.58 1.57
C VAL A 89 -8.07 -9.61 0.17
N THR A 90 -8.77 -9.03 -0.80
CA THR A 90 -8.24 -8.83 -2.15
C THR A 90 -7.83 -7.37 -2.35
N VAL A 91 -6.67 -7.19 -2.92
CA VAL A 91 -6.09 -5.88 -3.25
C VAL A 91 -6.30 -5.60 -4.72
N HIS A 92 -6.87 -4.43 -5.02
CA HIS A 92 -7.06 -3.92 -6.38
C HIS A 92 -6.38 -2.56 -6.49
N THR A 93 -5.63 -2.34 -7.57
CA THR A 93 -5.00 -1.04 -7.86
C THR A 93 -5.57 -0.49 -9.16
N PHE A 94 -6.21 0.67 -9.09
CA PHE A 94 -6.82 1.29 -10.28
C PHE A 94 -6.81 2.82 -10.18
N SER A 95 -7.00 3.47 -11.32
CA SER A 95 -7.16 4.91 -11.43
C SER A 95 -8.55 5.25 -11.94
N PRO A 96 -9.43 5.81 -11.10
CA PRO A 96 -10.70 6.36 -11.57
C PRO A 96 -10.51 7.47 -12.60
N LEU A 97 -9.46 8.28 -12.45
CA LEU A 97 -9.16 9.37 -13.39
C LEU A 97 -8.91 8.83 -14.80
N LEU A 98 -8.04 7.83 -14.93
CA LEU A 98 -7.79 7.19 -16.23
C LEU A 98 -9.00 6.41 -16.73
N GLY A 99 -9.80 5.88 -15.82
CA GLY A 99 -10.98 5.07 -16.14
C GLY A 99 -12.13 5.85 -16.79
N ILE A 100 -12.28 7.14 -16.51
CA ILE A 100 -13.33 7.99 -17.09
C ILE A 100 -12.95 8.58 -18.46
N ILE A 101 -11.69 8.49 -18.86
CA ILE A 101 -11.18 9.04 -20.12
C ILE A 101 -11.12 7.93 -21.16
N PRO A 102 -11.87 8.01 -22.29
CA PRO A 102 -11.95 6.91 -23.28
C PRO A 102 -10.60 6.47 -23.85
N SER A 103 -9.62 7.38 -23.97
CA SER A 103 -8.30 7.05 -24.49
C SER A 103 -7.39 6.34 -23.50
N THR A 104 -7.69 6.38 -22.21
CA THR A 104 -6.86 5.82 -21.13
C THR A 104 -7.55 4.73 -20.31
N VAL A 105 -8.84 4.45 -20.56
CA VAL A 105 -9.58 3.42 -19.81
C VAL A 105 -8.90 2.05 -19.84
N GLY A 106 -8.25 1.70 -20.95
CA GLY A 106 -7.54 0.42 -21.10
C GLY A 106 -6.30 0.26 -20.20
N ILE A 107 -5.79 1.36 -19.63
CA ILE A 107 -4.64 1.36 -18.73
C ILE A 107 -5.01 1.79 -17.30
N SER A 108 -6.30 1.88 -17.01
CA SER A 108 -6.79 2.33 -15.69
C SER A 108 -6.75 1.27 -14.59
N LEU A 109 -6.42 0.03 -14.93
CA LEU A 109 -6.33 -1.09 -13.98
C LEU A 109 -4.92 -1.69 -14.04
N ARG A 110 -4.31 -1.92 -12.89
CA ARG A 110 -3.04 -2.64 -12.76
C ARG A 110 -3.29 -4.06 -12.30
N THR A 111 -2.72 -5.02 -13.03
CA THR A 111 -2.96 -6.46 -12.82
C THR A 111 -1.70 -7.23 -12.45
N GLU A 112 -0.57 -6.56 -12.29
CA GLU A 112 0.67 -7.16 -11.85
C GLU A 112 0.51 -7.80 -10.46
N PRO A 113 1.24 -8.88 -10.13
CA PRO A 113 1.08 -9.60 -8.86
C PRO A 113 1.33 -8.75 -7.60
N TYR A 114 2.01 -7.61 -7.72
CA TYR A 114 2.21 -6.67 -6.61
C TYR A 114 1.14 -5.57 -6.55
N ASP A 115 0.24 -5.51 -7.54
CA ASP A 115 -0.87 -4.55 -7.62
C ASP A 115 -2.24 -5.20 -7.50
N HIS A 116 -2.35 -6.48 -7.88
CA HIS A 116 -3.58 -7.28 -7.76
C HIS A 116 -3.25 -8.63 -7.13
N PHE A 117 -3.64 -8.83 -5.88
CA PHE A 117 -3.36 -10.05 -5.11
C PHE A 117 -4.34 -10.21 -3.94
N SER A 118 -4.33 -11.40 -3.33
CA SER A 118 -5.12 -11.66 -2.13
C SER A 118 -4.22 -12.20 -1.01
N PHE A 119 -4.63 -11.95 0.22
CA PHE A 119 -4.02 -12.52 1.42
C PHE A 119 -5.10 -12.87 2.45
N THR A 120 -4.71 -13.60 3.51
CA THR A 120 -5.66 -14.08 4.52
C THR A 120 -5.27 -13.57 5.89
N LEU A 121 -6.20 -12.94 6.58
CA LEU A 121 -6.08 -12.57 7.99
C LEU A 121 -6.16 -13.81 8.89
N ASP A 122 -5.44 -13.78 10.02
CA ASP A 122 -5.45 -14.86 11.04
C ASP A 122 -6.78 -14.89 11.83
#